data_b824da10631bc199b0e68cfdb71785a3
#
_entry.id   b824da10631bc199b0e68cfdb71785a3
#
_cell.length_a   1.000
_cell.length_b   1.000
_cell.length_c   1.000
_cell.angle_alpha   90.00
_cell.angle_beta   90.00
_cell.angle_gamma   90.00
#
_symmetry.space_group_name_H-M   'P 1'
#
loop_
_entity.id
_entity.type
_entity.pdbx_description
1 polymer ?
#
loop_
_entity_poly.entity_id
_entity_poly.type
_entity_poly.pdbx_seq_one_letter_code
_entity_poly.pdbx_strand_id
1 'polypeptide(L)' 'MIDELDLVVLKRDLPEERLTAGDVGTVVLVHQQGAGYEVEFTTLSGDTVAVVTLDATDVRSVAPREIVHARAVS' A
#
# COMPACT_ATOMS: atom_id res chain seq x y z
N MET A 1 -3.58 -4.32 14.49
CA MET A 1 -2.68 -3.16 14.31
C MET A 1 -1.74 -3.41 13.14
N ILE A 2 -1.47 -2.40 12.33
CA ILE A 2 -0.61 -2.54 11.15
C ILE A 2 0.85 -2.37 11.59
N ASP A 3 1.69 -3.35 11.24
CA ASP A 3 3.10 -3.37 11.59
C ASP A 3 3.97 -3.37 10.34
N GLU A 4 5.28 -3.19 10.52
CA GLU A 4 6.24 -3.31 9.44
C GLU A 4 6.12 -4.67 8.78
N LEU A 5 6.25 -4.68 7.46
CA LEU A 5 6.14 -5.83 6.56
C LEU A 5 4.70 -6.35 6.37
N ASP A 6 3.71 -5.74 7.03
CA ASP A 6 2.32 -6.07 6.74
C ASP A 6 1.92 -5.55 5.37
N LEU A 7 1.00 -6.28 4.72
CA LEU A 7 0.35 -5.82 3.51
C LEU A 7 -0.80 -4.89 3.88
N VAL A 8 -0.94 -3.82 3.10
CA VAL A 8 -2.05 -2.87 3.26
C VAL A 8 -2.67 -2.59 1.90
N VAL A 9 -3.93 -2.18 1.93
CA VAL A 9 -4.69 -1.83 0.73
C VAL A 9 -4.87 -0.33 0.70
N LEU A 10 -4.53 0.29 -0.42
CA LEU A 10 -4.70 1.72 -0.63
C LEU A 10 -6.18 2.03 -0.75
N LYS A 11 -6.65 3.07 -0.02
CA LYS A 11 -8.07 3.41 0.04
C LYS A 11 -8.47 4.52 -0.93
N ARG A 12 -7.52 5.22 -1.52
CA ARG A 12 -7.79 6.31 -2.47
C ARG A 12 -6.79 6.29 -3.61
N ASP A 13 -7.13 6.96 -4.68
CA ASP A 13 -6.24 7.08 -5.83
C ASP A 13 -5.09 8.04 -5.54
N LEU A 14 -3.91 7.71 -6.06
CA LEU A 14 -2.74 8.58 -6.03
C LEU A 14 -2.22 8.69 -7.46
N PRO A 15 -2.87 9.53 -8.29
CA PRO A 15 -2.54 9.54 -9.73
C PRO A 15 -1.12 9.97 -10.03
N GLU A 16 -0.53 10.88 -9.24
CA GLU A 16 0.85 11.27 -9.46
C GLU A 16 1.85 10.15 -9.17
N GLU A 17 1.44 9.13 -8.44
CA GLU A 17 2.25 7.93 -8.18
C GLU A 17 1.84 6.75 -9.07
N ARG A 18 0.87 6.94 -9.95
CA ARG A 18 0.31 5.88 -10.80
C ARG A 18 -0.33 4.76 -9.99
N LEU A 19 -0.89 5.10 -8.84
CA LEU A 19 -1.54 4.17 -7.93
C LEU A 19 -3.03 4.44 -7.88
N THR A 20 -3.81 3.40 -7.68
CA THR A 20 -5.27 3.51 -7.54
C THR A 20 -5.74 2.81 -6.28
N ALA A 21 -6.91 3.21 -5.80
CA ALA A 21 -7.55 2.53 -4.67
C ALA A 21 -7.66 1.04 -4.96
N GLY A 22 -7.34 0.23 -3.98
CA GLY A 22 -7.29 -1.22 -4.12
C GLY A 22 -5.91 -1.78 -4.37
N ASP A 23 -4.93 -0.95 -4.73
CA ASP A 23 -3.55 -1.42 -4.86
C ASP A 23 -3.03 -1.87 -3.51
N VAL A 24 -2.25 -2.96 -3.52
CA VAL A 24 -1.68 -3.55 -2.31
C VAL A 24 -0.21 -3.17 -2.22
N GLY A 25 0.19 -2.68 -1.05
CA GLY A 25 1.58 -2.36 -0.78
C GLY A 25 2.05 -3.02 0.51
N THR A 26 3.35 -2.89 0.77
CA THR A 26 3.99 -3.43 1.97
C THR A 26 4.46 -2.28 2.83
N VAL A 27 4.12 -2.31 4.11
CA VAL A 27 4.59 -1.30 5.07
C VAL A 27 6.08 -1.53 5.32
N VAL A 28 6.89 -0.52 5.03
CA VAL A 28 8.35 -0.60 5.26
C VAL A 28 8.77 0.21 6.48
N LEU A 29 7.92 1.11 6.98
CA LEU A 29 8.19 1.88 8.18
C LEU A 29 6.87 2.36 8.78
N VAL A 30 6.77 2.33 10.11
CA VAL A 30 5.61 2.86 10.84
C VAL A 30 6.03 4.16 11.51
N HIS A 31 5.28 5.24 11.28
CA HIS A 31 5.52 6.55 11.88
C HIS A 31 4.62 6.74 13.09
N GLN A 32 5.18 7.32 14.16
CA GLN A 32 4.41 7.83 15.30
C GLN A 32 3.37 6.82 15.81
N GLN A 33 3.80 5.56 15.94
CA GLN A 33 2.98 4.50 16.53
C GLN A 33 1.68 4.24 15.78
N GLY A 34 1.71 4.37 14.45
CA GLY A 34 0.56 4.06 13.61
C GLY A 34 -0.20 5.28 13.09
N ALA A 35 0.33 6.49 13.27
CA ALA A 35 -0.28 7.68 12.68
C ALA A 35 -0.09 7.73 11.17
N GLY A 36 0.99 7.12 10.68
CA GLY A 36 1.29 7.07 9.25
C GLY A 36 2.25 5.96 8.93
N TYR A 37 2.46 5.72 7.64
CA TYR A 37 3.28 4.62 7.17
C TYR A 37 4.07 5.02 5.93
N GLU A 38 5.29 4.45 5.77
CA GLU A 38 5.93 4.37 4.47
C GLU A 38 5.50 3.06 3.85
N VAL A 39 4.96 3.12 2.65
CA VAL A 39 4.42 1.93 1.97
C VAL A 39 5.09 1.79 0.62
N GLU A 40 5.63 0.61 0.35
CA GLU A 40 6.22 0.29 -0.94
C GLU A 40 5.22 -0.47 -1.79
N PHE A 41 4.99 0.04 -3.00
CA PHE A 41 4.14 -0.61 -4.00
C PHE A 41 5.05 -1.17 -5.08
N THR A 42 4.92 -2.48 -5.33
CA THR A 42 5.75 -3.18 -6.32
C THR A 42 4.88 -3.88 -7.33
N THR A 43 5.43 -4.13 -8.51
CA THR A 43 4.81 -5.04 -9.47
C THR A 43 4.93 -6.47 -8.94
N LEU A 44 4.15 -7.38 -9.50
CA LEU A 44 4.24 -8.80 -9.13
C LEU A 44 5.57 -9.43 -9.53
N SER A 45 6.29 -8.82 -10.47
CA SER A 45 7.64 -9.26 -10.84
C SER A 45 8.73 -8.67 -9.96
N GLY A 46 8.37 -7.81 -9.00
CA GLY A 46 9.30 -7.30 -7.99
C GLY A 46 9.85 -5.91 -8.25
N ASP A 47 9.42 -5.22 -9.30
CA ASP A 47 9.89 -3.86 -9.57
C ASP A 47 9.15 -2.86 -8.69
N THR A 48 9.87 -1.95 -8.06
CA THR A 48 9.25 -0.89 -7.24
C THR A 48 8.57 0.14 -8.14
N VAL A 49 7.29 0.36 -7.92
CA VAL A 49 6.53 1.42 -8.58
C VAL A 49 6.69 2.73 -7.82
N ALA A 50 6.50 2.69 -6.51
CA ALA A 50 6.60 3.88 -5.67
C ALA A 50 6.78 3.49 -4.21
N VAL A 51 7.44 4.36 -3.45
CA VAL A 51 7.44 4.31 -1.99
C VAL A 51 6.80 5.61 -1.53
N VAL A 52 5.70 5.52 -0.81
CA VAL A 52 4.85 6.68 -0.51
C VAL A 52 4.63 6.79 0.98
N THR A 53 4.69 8.04 1.50
CA THR A 53 4.30 8.32 2.88
C THR A 53 2.79 8.54 2.91
N LEU A 54 2.10 7.72 3.70
CA LEU A 54 0.63 7.73 3.76
C LEU A 54 0.17 7.89 5.18
N ASP A 55 -0.97 8.58 5.36
CA ASP A 55 -1.64 8.62 6.65
C ASP A 55 -2.32 7.28 6.94
N ALA A 56 -2.55 7.01 8.21
CA ALA A 56 -3.27 5.79 8.60
C ALA A 56 -4.65 5.70 7.94
N THR A 57 -5.27 6.85 7.63
CA THR A 57 -6.58 6.89 6.98
C THR A 57 -6.54 6.58 5.48
N ASP A 58 -5.35 6.55 4.88
CA ASP A 58 -5.20 6.27 3.44
C ASP A 58 -5.13 4.78 3.13
N VAL A 59 -4.94 3.95 4.14
CA VAL A 59 -4.74 2.51 3.95
C VAL A 59 -5.59 1.74 4.95
N ARG A 60 -5.77 0.46 4.66
CA ARG A 60 -6.42 -0.48 5.58
C ARG A 60 -5.72 -1.82 5.52
N SER A 61 -5.92 -2.63 6.54
CA SER A 61 -5.43 -4.01 6.54
C SER A 61 -6.16 -4.83 5.47
N VAL A 62 -5.50 -5.87 5.00
CA VAL A 62 -6.13 -6.85 4.11
C VAL A 62 -7.16 -7.65 4.93
N ALA A 63 -8.34 -7.84 4.36
CA ALA A 63 -9.41 -8.60 5.01
C ALA A 63 -9.28 -10.09 4.67
N PRO A 64 -9.83 -11.00 5.54
CA PRO A 64 -9.59 -12.44 5.38
C PRO A 64 -10.08 -13.05 4.06
N ARG A 65 -11.08 -12.46 3.43
CA ARG A 65 -11.66 -13.04 2.21
C ARG A 65 -11.31 -12.26 0.95
N GLU A 66 -10.25 -11.49 0.99
CA GLU A 66 -9.81 -10.73 -0.17
C GLU A 66 -8.83 -11.52 -1.02
N ILE A 67 -8.91 -11.34 -2.32
CA ILE A 67 -8.00 -11.95 -3.28
C ILE A 67 -7.27 -10.85 -4.04
N VAL A 68 -6.01 -11.11 -4.38
CA VAL A 68 -5.21 -10.18 -5.18
C VAL A 68 -5.77 -10.09 -6.60
N HIS A 69 -5.85 -8.86 -7.12
CA HIS A 69 -6.31 -8.59 -8.47
C HIS A 69 -5.20 -7.87 -9.24
N ALA A 70 -4.91 -8.33 -10.45
CA ALA A 70 -3.81 -7.81 -11.25
C ALA A 70 -4.29 -6.71 -12.19
N ARG A 71 -3.47 -5.65 -12.32
CA ARG A 71 -3.63 -4.61 -13.33
C ARG A 71 -2.25 -4.21 -13.84
N ALA A 72 -2.18 -3.70 -15.04
CA ALA A 72 -0.93 -3.21 -15.58
C ALA A 72 -0.68 -1.78 -15.10
N VAL A 73 0.58 -1.47 -14.84
CA VAL A 73 1.04 -0.12 -14.49
C VAL A 73 1.84 0.42 -15.67
N SER A 74 1.44 1.59 -16.16
CA SER A 74 2.12 2.23 -17.29
C SER A 74 3.38 2.99 -16.87
#